data_f2a5487818596aacd04577ea61a2483b
#
_entry.id   f2a5487818596aacd04577ea61a2483b
#
_cell.length_a   1.000
_cell.length_b   1.000
_cell.length_c   1.000
_cell.angle_alpha   90.00
_cell.angle_beta   90.00
_cell.angle_gamma   90.00
#
_symmetry.space_group_name_H-M   'P 1'
#
loop_
_entity.id
_entity.type
_entity.pdbx_description
1 polymer ?
#
loop_
_entity_poly.entity_id
_entity_poly.type
_entity_poly.pdbx_seq_one_letter_code
_entity_poly.pdbx_strand_id
1 'polypeptide(L)'
;MKNRGYKVTIQKFDPYINIDPGTMNPYQHGEVFVTDDGAETDLDLGHYERFIDINLSKASNVTTGKIYQSVINKERQGDYLGSTVQVIPHITNEIKDRVLHVGREDNADVVITEIGGTVGDIESLPFWKRSARCARMCRTEMMCFIFM
;
A
#
# COMPACT_ATOMS: atom_id res chain seq x y z
N MET A 1 3.94 19.94 1.35
CA MET A 1 4.54 19.51 2.62
C MET A 1 6.06 19.45 2.51
N LYS A 2 6.67 18.82 1.54
CA LYS A 2 8.13 18.77 1.33
C LYS A 2 8.77 20.17 1.38
N ASN A 3 8.21 21.15 0.68
CA ASN A 3 8.68 22.55 0.69
C ASN A 3 8.60 23.24 2.06
N ARG A 4 7.96 22.62 3.03
CA ARG A 4 7.90 23.08 4.44
C ARG A 4 8.84 22.31 5.36
N GLY A 5 9.72 21.47 4.79
CA GLY A 5 10.72 20.71 5.52
C GLY A 5 10.29 19.35 6.04
N TYR A 6 9.05 18.89 5.72
CA TYR A 6 8.61 17.55 6.11
C TYR A 6 9.18 16.49 5.16
N LYS A 7 9.59 15.36 5.71
CA LYS A 7 9.89 14.15 4.95
C LYS A 7 8.57 13.51 4.53
N VAL A 8 8.33 13.42 3.24
CA VAL A 8 7.08 12.91 2.67
C VAL A 8 7.38 11.69 1.83
N THR A 9 6.64 10.60 2.04
CA THR A 9 6.62 9.46 1.13
C THR A 9 5.22 9.22 0.58
N ILE A 10 5.13 8.54 -0.56
CA ILE A 10 3.86 8.14 -1.17
C ILE A 10 3.81 6.63 -1.31
N GLN A 11 2.63 6.08 -1.08
CA GLN A 11 2.34 4.66 -1.27
C GLN A 11 1.07 4.51 -2.10
N LYS A 12 1.08 3.57 -3.03
CA LYS A 12 -0.09 3.19 -3.82
C LYS A 12 -0.60 1.83 -3.42
N PHE A 13 -1.90 1.74 -3.19
CA PHE A 13 -2.63 0.49 -3.08
C PHE A 13 -3.45 0.22 -4.33
N ASP A 14 -3.18 -0.92 -4.95
CA ASP A 14 -3.89 -1.40 -6.14
C ASP A 14 -4.87 -2.51 -5.74
N PRO A 15 -6.19 -2.29 -5.90
CA PRO A 15 -7.22 -3.24 -5.43
C PRO A 15 -7.26 -4.56 -6.18
N TYR A 16 -6.61 -4.69 -7.33
CA TYR A 16 -6.63 -5.94 -8.09
C TYR A 16 -5.92 -7.09 -7.33
N ILE A 17 -6.31 -8.32 -7.68
CA ILE A 17 -5.82 -9.56 -7.02
C ILE A 17 -4.44 -10.01 -7.52
N ASN A 18 -3.93 -9.46 -8.60
CA ASN A 18 -2.58 -9.77 -9.08
C ASN A 18 -1.54 -9.43 -8.01
N ILE A 19 -0.47 -10.22 -7.94
CA ILE A 19 0.62 -9.98 -6.99
C ILE A 19 1.40 -8.73 -7.38
N ASP A 20 1.68 -8.58 -8.67
CA ASP A 20 2.33 -7.40 -9.24
C ASP A 20 1.77 -7.13 -10.65
N PRO A 21 2.04 -5.96 -11.23
CA PRO A 21 1.55 -5.63 -12.57
C PRO A 21 2.35 -6.26 -13.71
N GLY A 22 3.53 -6.83 -13.46
CA GLY A 22 4.44 -7.31 -14.50
C GLY A 22 3.88 -8.46 -15.34
N THR A 23 2.93 -9.22 -14.79
CA THR A 23 2.24 -10.32 -15.51
C THR A 23 0.90 -9.91 -16.11
N MET A 24 0.50 -8.65 -15.97
CA MET A 24 -0.78 -8.18 -16.48
C MET A 24 -0.72 -7.91 -17.98
N ASN A 25 -1.88 -8.01 -18.63
CA ASN A 25 -2.00 -7.73 -20.05
C ASN A 25 -1.66 -6.26 -20.34
N PRO A 26 -0.69 -5.95 -21.23
CA PRO A 26 -0.30 -4.58 -21.56
C PRO A 26 -1.46 -3.68 -22.04
N TYR A 27 -2.48 -4.25 -22.65
CA TYR A 27 -3.67 -3.49 -23.06
C TYR A 27 -4.55 -3.02 -21.89
N GLN A 28 -4.42 -3.66 -20.72
CA GLN A 28 -5.16 -3.29 -19.51
C GLN A 28 -4.35 -2.39 -18.59
N HIS A 29 -3.03 -2.58 -18.52
CA HIS A 29 -2.13 -1.85 -17.63
C HIS A 29 -0.90 -1.25 -18.32
N GLY A 30 -0.79 -1.33 -19.64
CA GLY A 30 0.19 -0.68 -20.50
C GLY A 30 1.64 -0.85 -20.09
N GLU A 31 2.09 -0.08 -19.15
CA GLU A 31 3.49 0.05 -18.78
C GLU A 31 3.72 -0.26 -17.29
N VAL A 32 4.91 -0.74 -16.98
CA VAL A 32 5.37 -1.06 -15.64
C VAL A 32 6.51 -0.13 -15.27
N PHE A 33 6.48 0.44 -14.08
CA PHE A 33 7.61 1.15 -13.50
C PHE A 33 8.43 0.21 -12.61
N VAL A 34 9.75 0.25 -12.75
CA VAL A 34 10.65 -0.56 -11.92
C VAL A 34 11.39 0.35 -10.95
N THR A 35 11.23 0.10 -9.66
CA THR A 35 11.92 0.84 -8.60
C THR A 35 13.40 0.47 -8.53
N ASP A 36 14.22 1.28 -7.87
CA ASP A 36 15.67 1.04 -7.72
C ASP A 36 15.98 -0.30 -7.02
N ASP A 37 15.07 -0.79 -6.17
CA ASP A 37 15.20 -2.10 -5.52
C ASP A 37 14.65 -3.26 -6.36
N GLY A 38 14.33 -3.00 -7.64
CA GLY A 38 13.97 -4.00 -8.64
C GLY A 38 12.53 -4.47 -8.60
N ALA A 39 11.64 -3.79 -7.88
CA ALA A 39 10.23 -4.16 -7.85
C ALA A 39 9.49 -3.63 -9.09
N GLU A 40 8.72 -4.51 -9.74
CA GLU A 40 7.75 -4.14 -10.76
C GLU A 40 6.51 -3.54 -10.10
N THR A 41 6.15 -2.33 -10.49
CA THR A 41 5.09 -1.55 -9.86
C THR A 41 4.20 -0.90 -10.91
N ASP A 42 3.09 -0.32 -10.46
CA ASP A 42 2.27 0.52 -11.30
C ASP A 42 3.05 1.76 -11.79
N LEU A 43 2.73 2.21 -13.00
CA LEU A 43 3.38 3.35 -13.64
C LEU A 43 3.30 4.65 -12.81
N ASP A 44 2.26 4.80 -12.02
CA ASP A 44 2.06 6.00 -11.19
C ASP A 44 3.22 6.24 -10.22
N LEU A 45 3.94 5.19 -9.79
CA LEU A 45 5.10 5.37 -8.92
C LEU A 45 6.20 6.20 -9.57
N GLY A 46 6.42 6.04 -10.87
CA GLY A 46 7.36 6.88 -11.62
C GLY A 46 6.94 8.35 -11.65
N HIS A 47 5.64 8.62 -11.71
CA HIS A 47 5.13 9.99 -11.58
C HIS A 47 5.35 10.54 -10.18
N TYR A 48 5.09 9.74 -9.13
CA TYR A 48 5.30 10.19 -7.74
C TYR A 48 6.77 10.51 -7.48
N GLU A 49 7.71 9.66 -7.88
CA GLU A 49 9.14 9.92 -7.76
C GLU A 49 9.52 11.25 -8.39
N ARG A 50 9.05 11.48 -9.62
CA ARG A 50 9.31 12.71 -10.35
C ARG A 50 8.76 13.95 -9.66
N PHE A 51 7.54 13.89 -9.07
CA PHE A 51 6.92 15.06 -8.45
C PHE A 51 7.45 15.37 -7.05
N ILE A 52 7.80 14.34 -6.28
CA ILE A 52 8.30 14.53 -4.92
C ILE A 52 9.82 14.42 -4.81
N ASP A 53 10.49 14.09 -5.92
CA ASP A 53 11.95 14.01 -5.99
C ASP A 53 12.51 13.13 -4.85
N ILE A 54 12.06 11.88 -4.80
CA ILE A 54 12.54 10.80 -3.92
C ILE A 54 12.47 9.48 -4.68
N ASN A 55 13.32 8.53 -4.31
CA ASN A 55 13.20 7.17 -4.81
C ASN A 55 12.22 6.41 -3.93
N LEU A 56 11.29 5.71 -4.55
CA LEU A 56 10.34 4.83 -3.90
C LEU A 56 10.86 3.39 -3.89
N SER A 57 10.35 2.57 -2.98
CA SER A 57 10.74 1.18 -2.84
C SER A 57 9.57 0.23 -3.16
N LYS A 58 9.85 -1.07 -3.14
CA LYS A 58 8.82 -2.12 -3.23
C LYS A 58 7.74 -2.00 -2.16
N ALA A 59 8.01 -1.35 -1.03
CA ALA A 59 7.02 -1.09 0.01
C ALA A 59 6.01 -0.03 -0.41
N SER A 60 6.35 0.78 -1.41
CA SER A 60 5.49 1.87 -1.90
C SER A 60 4.38 1.41 -2.85
N ASN A 61 4.41 0.16 -3.34
CA ASN A 61 3.31 -0.41 -4.13
C ASN A 61 2.79 -1.71 -3.51
N VAL A 62 1.52 -1.70 -3.15
CA VAL A 62 0.88 -2.83 -2.47
C VAL A 62 -0.42 -3.20 -3.20
N THR A 63 -0.47 -4.43 -3.71
CA THR A 63 -1.67 -4.97 -4.34
C THR A 63 -2.52 -5.75 -3.33
N THR A 64 -3.81 -5.91 -3.60
CA THR A 64 -4.66 -6.83 -2.84
C THR A 64 -4.08 -8.24 -2.82
N GLY A 65 -3.53 -8.71 -3.94
CA GLY A 65 -2.88 -10.02 -4.02
C GLY A 65 -1.75 -10.19 -3.01
N LYS A 66 -0.86 -9.20 -2.89
CA LYS A 66 0.23 -9.22 -1.88
C LYS A 66 -0.31 -9.27 -0.45
N ILE A 67 -1.39 -8.55 -0.15
CA ILE A 67 -2.02 -8.55 1.18
C ILE A 67 -2.59 -9.92 1.52
N TYR A 68 -3.40 -10.48 0.62
CA TYR A 68 -4.01 -11.79 0.84
C TYR A 68 -2.98 -12.90 0.91
N GLN A 69 -1.97 -12.88 0.03
CA GLN A 69 -0.88 -13.86 0.07
C GLN A 69 -0.13 -13.82 1.40
N SER A 70 0.16 -12.63 1.92
CA SER A 70 0.82 -12.47 3.23
C SER A 70 -0.01 -13.09 4.35
N VAL A 71 -1.32 -12.81 4.39
CA VAL A 71 -2.22 -13.36 5.42
C VAL A 71 -2.37 -14.87 5.28
N ILE A 72 -2.48 -15.40 4.07
CA ILE A 72 -2.56 -16.85 3.82
C ILE A 72 -1.25 -17.54 4.26
N ASN A 73 -0.11 -16.96 3.93
CA ASN A 73 1.19 -17.49 4.37
C ASN A 73 1.30 -17.54 5.89
N LYS A 74 0.90 -16.49 6.59
CA LYS A 74 0.86 -16.44 8.06
C LYS A 74 -0.07 -17.51 8.64
N GLU A 75 -1.24 -17.71 8.01
CA GLU A 75 -2.16 -18.78 8.40
C GLU A 75 -1.50 -20.15 8.27
N ARG A 76 -0.85 -20.44 7.14
CA ARG A 76 -0.14 -21.70 6.90
C ARG A 76 1.04 -21.95 7.83
N GLN A 77 1.66 -20.88 8.34
CA GLN A 77 2.74 -20.94 9.32
C GLN A 77 2.24 -21.11 10.77
N GLY A 78 0.93 -20.93 10.98
CA GLY A 78 0.31 -21.07 12.31
C GLY A 78 0.28 -19.79 13.14
N ASP A 79 0.57 -18.65 12.57
CA ASP A 79 0.65 -17.38 13.31
C ASP A 79 -0.68 -16.97 13.96
N TYR A 80 -1.78 -17.51 13.48
CA TYR A 80 -3.12 -17.23 14.02
C TYR A 80 -3.61 -18.29 15.01
N LEU A 81 -2.77 -19.26 15.40
CA LEU A 81 -3.05 -20.25 16.44
C LEU A 81 -4.38 -21.00 16.25
N GLY A 82 -4.73 -21.32 15.00
CA GLY A 82 -5.97 -22.04 14.65
C GLY A 82 -7.23 -21.16 14.66
N SER A 83 -7.10 -19.85 14.84
CA SER A 83 -8.23 -18.94 14.77
C SER A 83 -8.79 -18.86 13.33
N THR A 84 -10.11 -18.62 13.21
CA THR A 84 -10.72 -18.32 11.92
C THR A 84 -10.16 -17.00 11.36
N VAL A 85 -9.51 -17.07 10.20
CA VAL A 85 -8.95 -15.89 9.52
C VAL A 85 -10.04 -15.24 8.67
N GLN A 86 -10.26 -13.94 8.87
CA GLN A 86 -11.32 -13.15 8.25
C GLN A 86 -10.78 -11.86 7.66
N VAL A 87 -11.54 -11.22 6.78
CA VAL A 87 -11.17 -9.90 6.24
C VAL A 87 -10.96 -8.88 7.36
N ILE A 88 -11.86 -8.87 8.34
CA ILE A 88 -11.70 -8.10 9.57
C ILE A 88 -11.53 -9.11 10.73
N PRO A 89 -10.42 -9.06 11.47
CA PRO A 89 -9.38 -8.02 11.47
C PRO A 89 -8.14 -8.31 10.62
N HIS A 90 -7.94 -9.53 10.09
CA HIS A 90 -6.65 -10.00 9.61
C HIS A 90 -6.16 -9.24 8.35
N ILE A 91 -6.98 -9.19 7.29
CA ILE A 91 -6.66 -8.43 6.07
C ILE A 91 -6.53 -6.94 6.38
N THR A 92 -7.48 -6.39 7.16
CA THR A 92 -7.42 -4.97 7.51
C THR A 92 -6.24 -4.60 8.40
N ASN A 93 -5.74 -5.50 9.24
CA ASN A 93 -4.52 -5.28 10.00
C ASN A 93 -3.27 -5.34 9.11
N GLU A 94 -3.20 -6.30 8.19
CA GLU A 94 -2.11 -6.37 7.22
C GLU A 94 -2.01 -5.07 6.39
N ILE A 95 -3.16 -4.53 5.92
CA ILE A 95 -3.20 -3.25 5.21
C ILE A 95 -2.59 -2.13 6.08
N LYS A 96 -3.02 -2.05 7.35
CA LYS A 96 -2.47 -1.06 8.27
C LYS A 96 -0.96 -1.20 8.44
N ASP A 97 -0.50 -2.43 8.62
CA ASP A 97 0.91 -2.69 8.86
C ASP A 97 1.76 -2.27 7.66
N ARG A 98 1.23 -2.40 6.43
CA ARG A 98 1.88 -1.90 5.21
C ARG A 98 1.99 -0.38 5.18
N VAL A 99 0.94 0.35 5.60
CA VAL A 99 1.00 1.83 5.68
C VAL A 99 2.05 2.27 6.70
N LEU A 100 2.06 1.65 7.88
CA LEU A 100 3.01 2.01 8.93
C LEU A 100 4.45 1.59 8.58
N HIS A 101 4.61 0.50 7.83
CA HIS A 101 5.90 -0.01 7.42
C HIS A 101 6.65 0.97 6.51
N VAL A 102 6.01 1.42 5.43
CA VAL A 102 6.64 2.37 4.51
C VAL A 102 7.05 3.67 5.20
N GLY A 103 6.22 4.17 6.12
CA GLY A 103 6.55 5.37 6.87
C GLY A 103 7.77 5.22 7.77
N ARG A 104 7.94 4.04 8.37
CA ARG A 104 9.12 3.74 9.21
C ARG A 104 10.37 3.50 8.36
N GLU A 105 10.24 2.76 7.26
CA GLU A 105 11.34 2.46 6.35
C GLU A 105 11.95 3.75 5.79
N ASP A 106 11.11 4.68 5.36
CA ASP A 106 11.53 5.96 4.79
C ASP A 106 11.83 7.03 5.87
N ASN A 107 11.61 6.72 7.14
CA ASN A 107 11.69 7.69 8.23
C ASN A 107 10.90 8.97 7.90
N ALA A 108 9.66 8.79 7.44
CA ALA A 108 8.81 9.83 6.92
C ALA A 108 7.96 10.48 8.03
N ASP A 109 7.86 11.82 7.98
CA ASP A 109 6.91 12.58 8.82
C ASP A 109 5.48 12.45 8.30
N VAL A 110 5.35 12.24 6.98
CA VAL A 110 4.07 12.19 6.28
C VAL A 110 4.06 11.05 5.28
N VAL A 111 3.07 10.16 5.40
CA VAL A 111 2.77 9.14 4.41
C VAL A 111 1.48 9.52 3.67
N ILE A 112 1.56 9.58 2.36
CA ILE A 112 0.41 9.78 1.49
C ILE A 112 0.10 8.43 0.85
N THR A 113 -1.07 7.87 1.13
CA THR A 113 -1.50 6.60 0.52
C THR A 113 -2.62 6.89 -0.47
N GLU A 114 -2.40 6.53 -1.71
CA GLU A 114 -3.42 6.51 -2.74
C GLU A 114 -4.01 5.11 -2.86
N ILE A 115 -5.33 5.04 -2.94
CA ILE A 115 -6.04 3.79 -3.24
C ILE A 115 -6.54 3.89 -4.68
N GLY A 116 -5.99 3.04 -5.54
CA GLY A 116 -6.39 2.94 -6.94
C GLY A 116 -7.81 2.37 -7.11
N GLY A 117 -8.32 2.48 -8.33
CA GLY A 117 -9.63 1.94 -8.71
C GLY A 117 -10.80 2.88 -8.40
N THR A 118 -12.01 2.38 -8.69
CA THR A 118 -13.24 3.14 -8.52
C THR A 118 -13.79 2.97 -7.11
N VAL A 119 -14.29 4.07 -6.53
CA VAL A 119 -15.01 4.01 -5.24
C VAL A 119 -16.23 3.10 -5.37
N GLY A 120 -16.30 2.11 -4.48
CA GLY A 120 -17.43 1.17 -4.45
C GLY A 120 -17.12 -0.19 -5.05
N ASP A 121 -15.96 -0.37 -5.67
CA ASP A 121 -15.51 -1.70 -6.10
C ASP A 121 -15.32 -2.62 -4.89
N ILE A 122 -15.74 -3.87 -5.03
CA ILE A 122 -15.71 -4.86 -3.93
C ILE A 122 -14.29 -5.05 -3.42
N GLU A 123 -13.32 -5.07 -4.32
CA GLU A 123 -11.90 -5.28 -4.03
C GLU A 123 -11.30 -4.15 -3.19
N SER A 124 -11.82 -2.94 -3.31
CA SER A 124 -11.33 -1.77 -2.56
C SER A 124 -11.91 -1.65 -1.15
N LEU A 125 -13.01 -2.34 -0.83
CA LEU A 125 -13.70 -2.22 0.46
C LEU A 125 -12.81 -2.46 1.70
N PRO A 126 -11.88 -3.43 1.75
CA PRO A 126 -11.02 -3.63 2.91
C PRO A 126 -10.10 -2.43 3.16
N PHE A 127 -9.63 -1.77 2.10
CA PHE A 127 -8.80 -0.57 2.19
C PHE A 127 -9.59 0.60 2.80
N TRP A 128 -10.85 0.79 2.37
CA TRP A 128 -11.72 1.84 2.90
C TRP A 128 -12.04 1.67 4.37
N LYS A 129 -12.43 0.46 4.78
CA LYS A 129 -12.74 0.19 6.19
C LYS A 129 -11.55 0.46 7.10
N ARG A 130 -10.32 0.31 6.60
CA ARG A 130 -9.12 0.55 7.38
C ARG A 130 -8.68 1.99 7.35
N SER A 131 -8.77 2.66 6.21
CA SER A 131 -8.36 4.06 6.00
C SER A 131 -9.00 5.01 6.99
N ALA A 132 -10.31 4.88 7.22
CA ALA A 132 -11.04 5.67 8.20
C ALA A 132 -10.53 5.52 9.64
N ARG A 133 -9.83 4.42 9.96
CA ARG A 133 -9.26 4.16 11.29
C ARG A 133 -7.77 4.54 11.39
N CYS A 134 -7.01 4.46 10.31
CA CYS A 134 -5.59 4.85 10.29
C CYS A 134 -5.41 6.32 10.62
N ALA A 135 -6.23 7.21 10.07
CA ALA A 135 -6.19 8.65 10.34
C ALA A 135 -6.30 9.01 11.84
N ARG A 136 -6.89 8.12 12.66
CA ARG A 136 -6.99 8.32 14.13
C ARG A 136 -5.78 7.79 14.90
N MET A 137 -5.00 6.89 14.32
CA MET A 137 -3.88 6.21 15.01
C MET A 137 -2.52 6.89 14.80
N CYS A 138 -2.40 7.66 13.74
CA CYS A 138 -1.15 8.37 13.38
C CYS A 138 -0.91 9.65 14.21
N ARG A 139 -1.47 9.75 15.42
CA ARG A 139 -1.46 10.99 16.22
C ARG A 139 -0.15 11.33 16.90
N THR A 140 0.84 10.45 16.97
CA THR A 140 1.99 10.70 17.86
C THR A 140 3.33 10.88 17.15
N GLU A 141 3.55 10.33 15.94
CA GLU A 141 4.86 10.41 15.28
C GLU A 141 4.81 10.59 13.76
N MET A 142 3.68 10.30 13.11
CA MET A 142 3.57 10.34 11.64
C MET A 142 2.16 10.73 11.20
N MET A 143 2.04 11.61 10.23
CA MET A 143 0.76 11.96 9.60
C MET A 143 0.48 11.03 8.42
N CYS A 144 -0.71 10.42 8.38
CA CYS A 144 -1.14 9.62 7.25
C CYS A 144 -2.31 10.31 6.54
N PHE A 145 -2.19 10.51 5.24
CA PHE A 145 -3.25 10.96 4.36
C PHE A 145 -3.59 9.86 3.38
N ILE A 146 -4.88 9.61 3.18
CA ILE A 146 -5.36 8.58 2.27
C ILE A 146 -6.27 9.25 1.26
N PHE A 147 -5.96 9.07 -0.02
CA PHE A 147 -6.68 9.64 -1.15
C PHE A 147 -7.12 8.54 -2.11
N MET A 148 -8.05 8.91 -3.00
CA MET A 148 -8.44 8.18 -4.21
C MET A 148 -8.19 9.03 -5.40
#